data_6bae6c6369bf4ee199ad1a7df78767fb
#
_entry.id   6bae6c6369bf4ee199ad1a7df78767fb
#
_cell.length_a   1.000
_cell.length_b   1.000
_cell.length_c   1.000
_cell.angle_alpha   90.00
_cell.angle_beta   90.00
_cell.angle_gamma   90.00
#
_symmetry.space_group_name_H-M   'P 1'
#
loop_
_entity.id
_entity.type
_entity.pdbx_description
1 polymer ?
#
loop_
_entity_poly.entity_id
_entity_poly.type
_entity_poly.pdbx_seq_one_letter_code
_entity_poly.pdbx_strand_id
1 'polypeptide(L)'
;MYKLDTPSLLFESSRPGRATAIFPGSDVPARPLEAMIPAKQLAPSPPPLPELSELDVVRHYTNLSTSNMSIDANFYPLGSCTMKYNPKRNERLAALPGLTAQHPYQDEGTLQGLLALLHELQEFLAEIAGLDAVSLQPAAGAQGELTALLVAGAYFRDRRESRTKVLIPDSAHGTNPASAHLAGFEAVTIKSDARGLVDLADFKAKLDDKVAAFMITNPNTVGLFDPQVGEIARRLHDRGALLYLDGANMNAILGAVRPGDMGADLMHYNPHKTFSGPHGGGGPGAGPIAVRQALAPYLPAPLVARDDDGTYRLDYDRPRSIGRVRSFFGNTGVLFRAYCYIRSQGPDGLKAVAQHAVLNANYLMTLVRDVCPVPFGERCMHEFVASARSLARDRGIRAMDIGKRLIDHNIHAPTVYFPLIVPEALMIEPTETEGRETLEIFAKVLRAIAEEDPAALHDAPHSTPISRPDEVKAAKTPVLKWNGTPENR
;
A
#
# COMPACT_ATOMS: atom_id res chain seq x y z
N MET A 1 30.39 -13.34 -5.22
CA MET A 1 28.93 -13.47 -5.51
C MET A 1 28.79 -13.55 -7.02
N TYR A 2 28.12 -14.54 -7.57
CA TYR A 2 27.94 -14.64 -9.03
C TYR A 2 26.89 -13.61 -9.46
N LYS A 3 27.23 -12.81 -10.49
CA LYS A 3 26.26 -11.93 -11.13
C LYS A 3 25.22 -12.78 -11.86
N LEU A 4 23.94 -12.52 -11.63
CA LEU A 4 22.88 -13.19 -12.37
C LEU A 4 22.87 -12.71 -13.81
N ASP A 5 22.87 -13.62 -14.78
CA ASP A 5 22.70 -13.28 -16.18
C ASP A 5 21.31 -12.73 -16.45
N THR A 6 21.21 -11.77 -17.36
CA THR A 6 19.93 -11.28 -17.83
C THR A 6 19.18 -12.40 -18.56
N PRO A 7 17.99 -12.82 -18.11
CA PRO A 7 17.23 -13.85 -18.80
C PRO A 7 16.89 -13.43 -20.23
N SER A 8 16.93 -14.39 -21.18
CA SER A 8 16.47 -14.16 -22.55
C SER A 8 14.97 -13.82 -22.55
N LEU A 9 14.55 -12.93 -23.43
CA LEU A 9 13.14 -12.66 -23.64
C LEU A 9 12.42 -13.89 -24.22
N LEU A 10 11.13 -14.05 -23.93
CA LEU A 10 10.32 -15.12 -24.52
C LEU A 10 10.36 -15.11 -26.05
N PHE A 11 10.38 -13.90 -26.66
CA PHE A 11 10.49 -13.73 -28.10
C PHE A 11 11.82 -14.25 -28.68
N GLU A 12 12.92 -14.15 -27.93
CA GLU A 12 14.23 -14.67 -28.32
C GLU A 12 14.31 -16.20 -28.20
N SER A 13 13.54 -16.76 -27.27
CA SER A 13 13.45 -18.21 -27.01
C SER A 13 12.43 -18.91 -27.92
N SER A 14 11.65 -18.15 -28.68
CA SER A 14 10.63 -18.69 -29.59
C SER A 14 11.22 -19.59 -30.69
N ARG A 15 10.55 -20.68 -30.99
CA ARG A 15 10.89 -21.62 -32.06
C ARG A 15 9.62 -22.01 -32.81
N PRO A 16 9.58 -21.90 -34.16
CA PRO A 16 8.43 -22.29 -34.95
C PRO A 16 7.97 -23.72 -34.64
N GLY A 17 6.66 -23.91 -34.48
CA GLY A 17 6.04 -25.19 -34.15
C GLY A 17 6.11 -25.61 -32.69
N ARG A 18 6.78 -24.84 -31.79
CA ARG A 18 6.81 -25.11 -30.35
C ARG A 18 5.61 -24.43 -29.69
N ALA A 19 4.46 -25.08 -29.76
CA ALA A 19 3.23 -24.57 -29.17
C ALA A 19 2.59 -25.62 -28.25
N THR A 20 1.96 -25.12 -27.18
CA THR A 20 1.11 -25.94 -26.31
C THR A 20 -0.34 -25.52 -26.55
N ALA A 21 -1.16 -26.48 -26.97
CA ALA A 21 -2.60 -26.27 -27.09
C ALA A 21 -3.24 -26.31 -25.70
N ILE A 22 -3.55 -25.13 -25.16
CA ILE A 22 -4.17 -24.99 -23.83
C ILE A 22 -5.66 -24.65 -23.89
N PHE A 23 -6.17 -24.29 -25.07
CA PHE A 23 -7.58 -23.98 -25.25
C PHE A 23 -8.32 -25.19 -25.80
N PRO A 24 -9.49 -25.55 -25.25
CA PRO A 24 -10.35 -26.53 -25.84
C PRO A 24 -10.81 -26.06 -27.24
N GLY A 25 -11.13 -27.01 -28.11
CA GLY A 25 -11.75 -26.71 -29.39
C GLY A 25 -13.07 -25.95 -29.18
N SER A 26 -13.44 -25.09 -30.15
CA SER A 26 -14.74 -24.42 -30.14
C SER A 26 -15.87 -25.44 -30.26
N ASP A 27 -16.84 -25.39 -29.35
CA ASP A 27 -18.08 -26.19 -29.39
C ASP A 27 -19.22 -25.50 -30.15
N VAL A 28 -18.96 -24.30 -30.70
CA VAL A 28 -19.89 -23.57 -31.54
C VAL A 28 -19.38 -23.48 -32.99
N PRO A 29 -20.26 -23.34 -33.98
CA PRO A 29 -19.84 -23.24 -35.40
C PRO A 29 -18.89 -22.08 -35.60
N ALA A 30 -17.71 -22.36 -36.15
CA ALA A 30 -16.74 -21.32 -36.52
C ALA A 30 -17.27 -20.51 -37.73
N ARG A 31 -17.13 -19.19 -37.67
CA ARG A 31 -17.38 -18.28 -38.80
C ARG A 31 -16.09 -17.56 -39.17
N PRO A 32 -15.83 -17.30 -40.44
CA PRO A 32 -14.71 -16.45 -40.84
C PRO A 32 -14.80 -15.07 -40.20
N LEU A 33 -13.67 -14.53 -39.75
CA LEU A 33 -13.63 -13.20 -39.08
C LEU A 33 -14.17 -12.10 -39.99
N GLU A 34 -13.95 -12.21 -41.31
CA GLU A 34 -14.42 -11.29 -42.35
C GLU A 34 -15.94 -11.26 -42.44
N ALA A 35 -16.62 -12.33 -42.02
CA ALA A 35 -18.09 -12.40 -41.99
C ALA A 35 -18.68 -11.78 -40.73
N MET A 36 -17.85 -11.53 -39.69
CA MET A 36 -18.27 -11.02 -38.38
C MET A 36 -17.82 -9.58 -38.12
N ILE A 37 -16.68 -9.18 -38.70
CA ILE A 37 -16.04 -7.89 -38.44
C ILE A 37 -15.75 -7.19 -39.77
N PRO A 38 -16.09 -5.90 -39.94
CA PRO A 38 -15.76 -5.14 -41.12
C PRO A 38 -14.27 -5.19 -41.45
N ALA A 39 -13.93 -5.42 -42.74
CA ALA A 39 -12.52 -5.59 -43.15
C ALA A 39 -11.58 -4.47 -42.71
N LYS A 40 -12.08 -3.22 -42.63
CA LYS A 40 -11.32 -2.05 -42.12
C LYS A 40 -10.95 -2.11 -40.64
N GLN A 41 -11.59 -2.99 -39.89
CA GLN A 41 -11.35 -3.19 -38.44
C GLN A 41 -10.54 -4.46 -38.16
N LEU A 42 -10.31 -5.28 -39.19
CA LEU A 42 -9.46 -6.47 -39.07
C LEU A 42 -7.98 -6.07 -39.08
N ALA A 43 -7.21 -6.62 -38.16
CA ALA A 43 -5.75 -6.52 -38.23
C ALA A 43 -5.24 -7.30 -39.47
N PRO A 44 -4.22 -6.78 -40.19
CA PRO A 44 -3.69 -7.43 -41.40
C PRO A 44 -3.05 -8.79 -41.11
N SER A 45 -2.63 -9.03 -39.86
CA SER A 45 -2.08 -10.30 -39.38
C SER A 45 -2.30 -10.42 -37.86
N PRO A 46 -2.34 -11.65 -37.33
CA PRO A 46 -2.29 -11.85 -35.88
C PRO A 46 -1.04 -11.21 -35.25
N PRO A 47 -1.09 -10.80 -33.96
CA PRO A 47 0.09 -10.33 -33.27
C PRO A 47 1.17 -11.43 -33.28
N PRO A 48 2.47 -11.07 -33.44
CA PRO A 48 3.56 -12.04 -33.48
C PRO A 48 3.87 -12.53 -32.06
N LEU A 49 3.07 -13.48 -31.57
CA LEU A 49 3.27 -14.11 -30.26
C LEU A 49 4.42 -15.14 -30.34
N PRO A 50 5.21 -15.32 -29.27
CA PRO A 50 6.26 -16.33 -29.25
C PRO A 50 5.67 -17.74 -29.18
N GLU A 51 6.26 -18.66 -29.93
CA GLU A 51 5.93 -20.09 -29.90
C GLU A 51 6.83 -20.80 -28.90
N LEU A 52 6.25 -21.23 -27.76
CA LEU A 52 6.94 -21.83 -26.63
C LEU A 52 6.14 -22.98 -26.04
N SER A 53 6.84 -23.94 -25.44
CA SER A 53 6.18 -24.95 -24.62
C SER A 53 5.77 -24.37 -23.26
N GLU A 54 4.79 -24.99 -22.61
CA GLU A 54 4.41 -24.65 -21.22
C GLU A 54 5.63 -24.69 -20.28
N LEU A 55 6.49 -25.68 -20.43
CA LEU A 55 7.71 -25.83 -19.63
C LEU A 55 8.65 -24.62 -19.83
N ASP A 56 8.84 -24.13 -21.05
CA ASP A 56 9.68 -22.95 -21.32
C ASP A 56 9.12 -21.71 -20.64
N VAL A 57 7.81 -21.53 -20.69
CA VAL A 57 7.11 -20.40 -20.05
C VAL A 57 7.25 -20.47 -18.52
N VAL A 58 6.98 -21.63 -17.93
CA VAL A 58 7.09 -21.84 -16.48
C VAL A 58 8.52 -21.59 -15.99
N ARG A 59 9.52 -22.14 -16.68
CA ARG A 59 10.94 -21.94 -16.34
C ARG A 59 11.36 -20.47 -16.45
N HIS A 60 10.92 -19.79 -17.50
CA HIS A 60 11.22 -18.38 -17.70
C HIS A 60 10.73 -17.53 -16.52
N TYR A 61 9.45 -17.62 -16.17
CA TYR A 61 8.88 -16.85 -15.08
C TYR A 61 9.36 -17.27 -13.70
N THR A 62 9.63 -18.56 -13.47
CA THR A 62 10.24 -19.03 -12.23
C THR A 62 11.63 -18.40 -12.06
N ASN A 63 12.47 -18.42 -13.10
CA ASN A 63 13.80 -17.83 -13.03
C ASN A 63 13.75 -16.30 -12.87
N LEU A 64 12.83 -15.63 -13.54
CA LEU A 64 12.60 -14.19 -13.32
C LEU A 64 12.19 -13.89 -11.88
N SER A 65 11.34 -14.71 -11.28
CA SER A 65 10.89 -14.51 -9.90
C SER A 65 12.05 -14.60 -8.91
N THR A 66 13.04 -15.47 -9.17
CA THR A 66 14.24 -15.58 -8.31
C THR A 66 15.21 -14.42 -8.46
N SER A 67 15.07 -13.61 -9.50
CA SER A 67 15.87 -12.38 -9.71
C SER A 67 15.30 -11.17 -8.95
N ASN A 68 14.12 -11.30 -8.36
CA ASN A 68 13.49 -10.26 -7.56
C ASN A 68 13.60 -10.56 -6.06
N MET A 69 13.70 -9.51 -5.26
CA MET A 69 13.57 -9.63 -3.82
C MET A 69 12.12 -9.85 -3.42
N SER A 70 11.90 -10.70 -2.42
CA SER A 70 10.57 -10.98 -1.88
C SER A 70 10.64 -11.16 -0.37
N ILE A 71 9.51 -10.92 0.29
CA ILE A 71 9.39 -11.11 1.74
C ILE A 71 9.59 -12.58 2.17
N ASP A 72 9.41 -13.54 1.25
CA ASP A 72 9.62 -14.95 1.53
C ASP A 72 11.11 -15.36 1.52
N ALA A 73 11.98 -14.54 0.92
CA ALA A 73 13.39 -14.83 0.74
C ALA A 73 14.34 -13.82 1.37
N ASN A 74 13.88 -12.58 1.59
CA ASN A 74 14.77 -11.47 1.94
C ASN A 74 14.19 -10.62 3.07
N PHE A 75 15.07 -10.03 3.87
CA PHE A 75 14.67 -8.93 4.73
C PHE A 75 14.27 -7.71 3.89
N TYR A 76 13.09 -7.17 4.18
CA TYR A 76 12.45 -6.16 3.35
C TYR A 76 12.03 -4.94 4.20
N PRO A 77 12.99 -4.11 4.69
CA PRO A 77 12.73 -3.02 5.64
C PRO A 77 12.22 -1.75 4.97
N LEU A 78 11.37 -1.86 3.94
CA LEU A 78 10.87 -0.73 3.18
C LEU A 78 9.88 0.07 4.02
N GLY A 79 10.33 1.21 4.54
CA GLY A 79 9.51 2.09 5.37
C GLY A 79 8.27 2.62 4.68
N SER A 80 7.22 2.84 5.45
CA SER A 80 5.88 3.23 5.01
C SER A 80 5.12 2.17 4.19
N CYS A 81 5.66 0.94 4.06
CA CYS A 81 5.06 -0.13 3.25
C CYS A 81 4.62 -1.34 4.07
N THR A 82 5.10 -1.50 5.30
CA THR A 82 4.80 -2.64 6.18
C THR A 82 4.97 -3.98 5.45
N MET A 83 6.18 -4.19 4.92
CA MET A 83 6.53 -5.41 4.18
C MET A 83 6.75 -6.56 5.16
N LYS A 84 5.68 -7.20 5.60
CA LYS A 84 5.71 -8.31 6.54
C LYS A 84 5.33 -9.63 5.90
N TYR A 85 5.68 -10.74 6.54
CA TYR A 85 5.35 -12.08 6.09
C TYR A 85 3.85 -12.25 5.83
N ASN A 86 3.52 -12.81 4.67
CA ASN A 86 2.15 -13.15 4.30
C ASN A 86 1.86 -14.61 4.66
N PRO A 87 1.02 -14.90 5.66
CA PRO A 87 0.77 -16.27 6.11
C PRO A 87 0.23 -17.19 5.01
N LYS A 88 0.92 -18.26 4.69
CA LYS A 88 0.56 -19.17 3.58
C LYS A 88 -0.79 -19.87 3.77
N ARG A 89 -1.29 -19.96 5.02
CA ARG A 89 -2.66 -20.41 5.29
C ARG A 89 -3.70 -19.47 4.67
N ASN A 90 -3.46 -18.14 4.67
CA ASN A 90 -4.39 -17.19 4.10
C ASN A 90 -4.51 -17.36 2.59
N GLU A 91 -3.40 -17.69 1.91
CA GLU A 91 -3.38 -18.02 0.49
C GLU A 91 -4.20 -19.27 0.19
N ARG A 92 -3.99 -20.33 0.97
CA ARG A 92 -4.74 -21.61 0.80
C ARG A 92 -6.24 -21.43 1.04
N LEU A 93 -6.62 -20.62 2.06
CA LEU A 93 -8.03 -20.34 2.34
C LEU A 93 -8.65 -19.47 1.25
N ALA A 94 -7.95 -18.46 0.76
CA ALA A 94 -8.43 -17.61 -0.33
C ALA A 94 -8.56 -18.34 -1.68
N ALA A 95 -7.87 -19.47 -1.84
CA ALA A 95 -7.95 -20.31 -3.03
C ALA A 95 -9.02 -21.42 -2.96
N LEU A 96 -9.83 -21.49 -1.91
CA LEU A 96 -10.90 -22.47 -1.80
C LEU A 96 -11.91 -22.29 -2.94
N PRO A 97 -12.35 -23.39 -3.60
CA PRO A 97 -13.29 -23.33 -4.72
C PRO A 97 -14.59 -22.57 -4.40
N GLY A 98 -15.10 -22.72 -3.18
CA GLY A 98 -16.29 -21.97 -2.72
C GLY A 98 -16.13 -20.44 -2.68
N LEU A 99 -14.91 -19.91 -2.83
CA LEU A 99 -14.63 -18.48 -2.90
C LEU A 99 -14.18 -18.05 -4.31
N THR A 100 -13.39 -18.88 -4.99
CA THR A 100 -12.80 -18.54 -6.30
C THR A 100 -13.73 -18.84 -7.46
N ALA A 101 -14.68 -19.76 -7.31
CA ALA A 101 -15.65 -20.14 -8.34
C ALA A 101 -16.95 -19.30 -8.29
N GLN A 102 -16.98 -18.20 -7.54
CA GLN A 102 -18.13 -17.30 -7.44
C GLN A 102 -17.93 -16.04 -8.28
N HIS A 103 -19.03 -15.55 -8.87
CA HIS A 103 -19.02 -14.27 -9.56
C HIS A 103 -19.79 -13.21 -8.74
N PRO A 104 -19.31 -11.97 -8.62
CA PRO A 104 -19.94 -10.93 -7.77
C PRO A 104 -21.36 -10.54 -8.17
N TYR A 105 -21.78 -10.80 -9.41
CA TYR A 105 -23.15 -10.54 -9.89
C TYR A 105 -24.00 -11.80 -10.00
N GLN A 106 -23.59 -12.85 -9.34
CA GLN A 106 -24.38 -14.03 -9.12
C GLN A 106 -25.57 -13.69 -8.20
N ASP A 107 -26.63 -14.50 -8.24
CA ASP A 107 -27.76 -14.34 -7.32
C ASP A 107 -27.31 -14.35 -5.85
N GLU A 108 -27.76 -13.37 -5.06
CA GLU A 108 -27.33 -13.19 -3.67
C GLU A 108 -27.65 -14.40 -2.79
N GLY A 109 -28.71 -15.14 -3.10
CA GLY A 109 -29.04 -16.38 -2.40
C GLY A 109 -27.94 -17.44 -2.51
N THR A 110 -27.14 -17.41 -3.60
CA THR A 110 -26.00 -18.31 -3.80
C THR A 110 -24.70 -17.77 -3.20
N LEU A 111 -24.68 -16.51 -2.77
CA LEU A 111 -23.50 -15.82 -2.23
C LEU A 111 -23.53 -15.66 -0.71
N GLN A 112 -24.49 -16.24 0.00
CA GLN A 112 -24.74 -15.99 1.42
C GLN A 112 -23.49 -16.16 2.30
N GLY A 113 -22.70 -17.19 2.08
CA GLY A 113 -21.45 -17.41 2.81
C GLY A 113 -20.40 -16.31 2.56
N LEU A 114 -20.26 -15.85 1.32
CA LEU A 114 -19.34 -14.77 0.99
C LEU A 114 -19.83 -13.44 1.59
N LEU A 115 -21.10 -13.12 1.46
CA LEU A 115 -21.68 -11.90 2.01
C LEU A 115 -21.58 -11.87 3.54
N ALA A 116 -21.80 -13.02 4.22
CA ALA A 116 -21.59 -13.13 5.66
C ALA A 116 -20.17 -12.78 6.09
N LEU A 117 -19.15 -13.32 5.37
CA LEU A 117 -17.75 -13.01 5.64
C LEU A 117 -17.41 -11.53 5.42
N LEU A 118 -17.95 -10.92 4.38
CA LEU A 118 -17.74 -9.49 4.11
C LEU A 118 -18.44 -8.61 5.14
N HIS A 119 -19.65 -8.99 5.57
CA HIS A 119 -20.36 -8.29 6.64
C HIS A 119 -19.57 -8.34 7.96
N GLU A 120 -19.13 -9.54 8.37
CA GLU A 120 -18.31 -9.70 9.57
C GLU A 120 -17.00 -8.91 9.48
N LEU A 121 -16.39 -8.83 8.28
CA LEU A 121 -15.20 -7.98 8.07
C LEU A 121 -15.52 -6.50 8.25
N GLN A 122 -16.69 -6.02 7.79
CA GLN A 122 -17.12 -4.64 8.06
C GLN A 122 -17.21 -4.37 9.57
N GLU A 123 -17.80 -5.31 10.33
CA GLU A 123 -17.91 -5.20 11.80
C GLU A 123 -16.52 -5.20 12.47
N PHE A 124 -15.61 -6.09 12.07
CA PHE A 124 -14.25 -6.11 12.62
C PHE A 124 -13.51 -4.81 12.36
N LEU A 125 -13.59 -4.28 11.14
CA LEU A 125 -12.91 -3.03 10.81
C LEU A 125 -13.55 -1.83 11.53
N ALA A 126 -14.85 -1.82 11.73
CA ALA A 126 -15.55 -0.82 12.53
C ALA A 126 -15.05 -0.84 13.98
N GLU A 127 -15.01 -2.03 14.61
CA GLU A 127 -14.51 -2.19 15.98
C GLU A 127 -13.04 -1.80 16.13
N ILE A 128 -12.16 -2.25 15.21
CA ILE A 128 -10.74 -1.91 15.22
C ILE A 128 -10.54 -0.38 15.11
N ALA A 129 -11.36 0.30 14.32
CA ALA A 129 -11.31 1.75 14.18
C ALA A 129 -11.97 2.49 15.35
N GLY A 130 -12.92 1.89 16.06
CA GLY A 130 -13.82 2.60 16.96
C GLY A 130 -14.75 3.55 16.20
N LEU A 131 -15.20 3.14 15.01
CA LEU A 131 -16.08 3.88 14.10
C LEU A 131 -17.32 3.04 13.78
N ASP A 132 -18.38 3.67 13.20
CA ASP A 132 -19.70 3.06 13.19
C ASP A 132 -20.04 2.29 11.91
N ALA A 133 -19.44 2.65 10.77
CA ALA A 133 -19.77 2.05 9.48
C ALA A 133 -18.55 1.93 8.56
N VAL A 134 -18.53 0.87 7.75
CA VAL A 134 -17.39 0.54 6.87
C VAL A 134 -17.88 0.26 5.46
N SER A 135 -17.16 0.80 4.46
CA SER A 135 -17.26 0.35 3.07
C SER A 135 -15.98 -0.39 2.67
N LEU A 136 -16.16 -1.59 2.11
CA LEU A 136 -15.08 -2.44 1.60
C LEU A 136 -14.73 -2.16 0.14
N GLN A 137 -15.45 -1.24 -0.51
CA GLN A 137 -15.45 -1.08 -1.96
C GLN A 137 -14.12 -0.52 -2.54
N PRO A 138 -13.41 0.43 -1.90
CA PRO A 138 -12.18 0.98 -2.48
C PRO A 138 -11.10 -0.08 -2.71
N ALA A 139 -10.42 0.01 -3.86
CA ALA A 139 -9.50 -1.02 -4.37
C ALA A 139 -8.03 -0.83 -3.93
N ALA A 140 -7.71 0.29 -3.31
CA ALA A 140 -6.36 0.63 -2.85
C ALA A 140 -6.43 1.67 -1.74
N GLY A 141 -5.34 1.84 -0.98
CA GLY A 141 -5.24 2.90 0.03
C GLY A 141 -5.52 4.28 -0.56
N ALA A 142 -4.87 4.64 -1.67
CA ALA A 142 -5.11 5.92 -2.35
C ALA A 142 -6.57 6.10 -2.82
N GLN A 143 -7.24 5.02 -3.24
CA GLN A 143 -8.68 5.11 -3.54
C GLN A 143 -9.52 5.23 -2.27
N GLY A 144 -9.09 4.63 -1.16
CA GLY A 144 -9.69 4.84 0.17
C GLY A 144 -9.57 6.29 0.62
N GLU A 145 -8.39 6.90 0.46
CA GLU A 145 -8.17 8.33 0.71
C GLU A 145 -9.15 9.20 -0.09
N LEU A 146 -9.18 9.02 -1.41
CA LEU A 146 -10.09 9.75 -2.29
C LEU A 146 -11.56 9.53 -1.90
N THR A 147 -11.95 8.28 -1.66
CA THR A 147 -13.33 7.92 -1.31
C THR A 147 -13.77 8.61 -0.01
N ALA A 148 -12.92 8.60 1.01
CA ALA A 148 -13.22 9.24 2.29
C ALA A 148 -13.40 10.77 2.13
N LEU A 149 -12.58 11.42 1.32
CA LEU A 149 -12.72 12.85 1.04
C LEU A 149 -13.96 13.16 0.17
N LEU A 150 -14.34 12.26 -0.75
CA LEU A 150 -15.61 12.39 -1.49
C LEU A 150 -16.82 12.26 -0.55
N VAL A 151 -16.77 11.36 0.43
CA VAL A 151 -17.78 11.22 1.50
C VAL A 151 -17.88 12.50 2.32
N ALA A 152 -16.74 13.05 2.76
CA ALA A 152 -16.69 14.33 3.46
C ALA A 152 -17.30 15.48 2.62
N GLY A 153 -16.94 15.54 1.33
CA GLY A 153 -17.50 16.52 0.40
C GLY A 153 -19.01 16.40 0.22
N ALA A 154 -19.54 15.17 0.13
CA ALA A 154 -20.98 14.92 0.04
C ALA A 154 -21.69 15.33 1.32
N TYR A 155 -21.15 15.01 2.49
CA TYR A 155 -21.65 15.43 3.80
C TYR A 155 -21.81 16.96 3.90
N PHE A 156 -20.80 17.74 3.51
CA PHE A 156 -20.87 19.20 3.58
C PHE A 156 -21.81 19.78 2.53
N ARG A 157 -21.88 19.21 1.33
CA ARG A 157 -22.85 19.65 0.30
C ARG A 157 -24.30 19.47 0.74
N ASP A 158 -24.63 18.34 1.35
CA ASP A 158 -25.98 18.05 1.86
C ASP A 158 -26.38 19.05 2.96
N ARG A 159 -25.42 19.49 3.77
CA ARG A 159 -25.58 20.51 4.80
C ARG A 159 -25.51 21.93 4.27
N ARG A 160 -25.29 22.13 2.97
CA ARG A 160 -25.10 23.44 2.30
C ARG A 160 -23.94 24.25 2.90
N GLU A 161 -22.92 23.58 3.39
CA GLU A 161 -21.70 24.18 3.91
C GLU A 161 -20.64 24.25 2.80
N SER A 162 -20.11 25.46 2.53
CA SER A 162 -19.04 25.66 1.55
C SER A 162 -17.69 25.49 2.21
N ARG A 163 -17.18 24.25 2.23
CA ARG A 163 -15.85 23.91 2.73
C ARG A 163 -14.96 23.47 1.59
N THR A 164 -13.82 24.14 1.44
CA THR A 164 -12.96 24.03 0.26
C THR A 164 -11.55 23.57 0.55
N LYS A 165 -11.16 23.48 1.84
CA LYS A 165 -9.78 23.22 2.24
C LYS A 165 -9.66 21.89 2.98
N VAL A 166 -8.56 21.16 2.71
CA VAL A 166 -8.07 20.05 3.53
C VAL A 166 -6.68 20.40 4.03
N LEU A 167 -6.52 20.41 5.36
CA LEU A 167 -5.22 20.62 5.99
C LEU A 167 -4.43 19.32 5.98
N ILE A 168 -3.11 19.36 5.67
CA ILE A 168 -2.25 18.19 5.51
C ILE A 168 -0.86 18.51 6.07
N PRO A 169 -0.28 17.68 6.96
CA PRO A 169 1.10 17.86 7.43
C PRO A 169 2.13 17.79 6.29
N ASP A 170 3.22 18.55 6.40
CA ASP A 170 4.35 18.53 5.44
C ASP A 170 5.11 17.20 5.43
N SER A 171 4.96 16.39 6.46
CA SER A 171 5.47 15.03 6.56
C SER A 171 4.56 13.98 5.91
N ALA A 172 3.35 14.34 5.44
CA ALA A 172 2.39 13.41 4.88
C ALA A 172 2.89 12.75 3.59
N HIS A 173 2.33 11.59 3.27
CA HIS A 173 2.56 10.91 2.00
C HIS A 173 2.02 11.76 0.83
N GLY A 174 2.72 11.73 -0.32
CA GLY A 174 2.34 12.53 -1.50
C GLY A 174 0.95 12.22 -2.07
N THR A 175 0.37 11.06 -1.76
CA THR A 175 -1.01 10.71 -2.16
C THR A 175 -2.07 11.54 -1.43
N ASN A 176 -1.80 12.03 -0.22
CA ASN A 176 -2.77 12.80 0.55
C ASN A 176 -3.15 14.13 -0.15
N PRO A 177 -2.20 15.01 -0.53
CA PRO A 177 -2.56 16.20 -1.30
C PRO A 177 -3.15 15.87 -2.68
N ALA A 178 -2.70 14.81 -3.35
CA ALA A 178 -3.26 14.37 -4.62
C ALA A 178 -4.73 13.96 -4.47
N SER A 179 -5.08 13.20 -3.44
CA SER A 179 -6.47 12.79 -3.13
C SER A 179 -7.35 14.00 -2.79
N ALA A 180 -6.81 14.99 -2.06
CA ALA A 180 -7.53 16.23 -1.77
C ALA A 180 -7.89 17.00 -3.05
N HIS A 181 -6.93 17.17 -3.95
CA HIS A 181 -7.16 17.82 -5.24
C HIS A 181 -8.17 17.08 -6.12
N LEU A 182 -8.06 15.74 -6.20
CA LEU A 182 -9.01 14.91 -6.96
C LEU A 182 -10.42 14.97 -6.39
N ALA A 183 -10.57 15.12 -5.07
CA ALA A 183 -11.86 15.30 -4.42
C ALA A 183 -12.43 16.74 -4.55
N GLY A 184 -11.67 17.66 -5.16
CA GLY A 184 -12.09 19.05 -5.37
C GLY A 184 -11.75 20.00 -4.22
N PHE A 185 -10.84 19.63 -3.31
CA PHE A 185 -10.37 20.46 -2.23
C PHE A 185 -9.01 21.11 -2.53
N GLU A 186 -8.76 22.26 -1.94
CA GLU A 186 -7.44 22.87 -1.82
C GLU A 186 -6.65 22.16 -0.71
N ALA A 187 -5.49 21.63 -1.02
CA ALA A 187 -4.58 21.06 -0.02
C ALA A 187 -3.75 22.19 0.63
N VAL A 188 -3.89 22.37 1.93
CA VAL A 188 -3.16 23.38 2.70
C VAL A 188 -2.17 22.70 3.62
N THR A 189 -0.88 22.93 3.38
CA THR A 189 0.20 22.31 4.15
C THR A 189 0.29 22.89 5.57
N ILE A 190 0.38 22.02 6.58
CA ILE A 190 0.70 22.37 7.96
C ILE A 190 2.15 21.95 8.25
N LYS A 191 2.93 22.83 8.83
CA LYS A 191 4.34 22.59 9.15
C LYS A 191 4.51 21.59 10.28
N SER A 192 5.62 20.87 10.25
CA SER A 192 6.11 20.13 11.42
C SER A 192 6.90 21.05 12.34
N ASP A 193 6.81 20.82 13.65
CA ASP A 193 7.64 21.47 14.66
C ASP A 193 9.06 20.85 14.71
N ALA A 194 9.93 21.40 15.56
CA ALA A 194 11.31 20.94 15.72
C ALA A 194 11.40 19.47 16.24
N ARG A 195 10.31 18.90 16.74
CA ARG A 195 10.23 17.51 17.21
C ARG A 195 9.75 16.57 16.11
N GLY A 196 9.35 17.08 14.94
CA GLY A 196 8.75 16.30 13.87
C GLY A 196 7.26 15.99 14.07
N LEU A 197 6.57 16.72 14.93
CA LEU A 197 5.13 16.64 15.19
C LEU A 197 4.41 17.82 14.52
N VAL A 198 3.08 17.81 14.52
CA VAL A 198 2.27 18.90 13.96
C VAL A 198 2.56 20.21 14.73
N ASP A 199 2.93 21.28 14.02
CA ASP A 199 3.03 22.63 14.60
C ASP A 199 1.62 23.15 14.90
N LEU A 200 1.23 23.11 16.17
CA LEU A 200 -0.10 23.60 16.61
C LEU A 200 -0.32 25.09 16.36
N ALA A 201 0.73 25.91 16.32
CA ALA A 201 0.57 27.34 16.03
C ALA A 201 0.23 27.54 14.56
N ASP A 202 0.93 26.86 13.65
CA ASP A 202 0.63 26.89 12.21
C ASP A 202 -0.74 26.27 11.92
N PHE A 203 -1.10 25.15 12.57
CA PHE A 203 -2.43 24.56 12.47
C PHE A 203 -3.53 25.52 12.89
N LYS A 204 -3.41 26.16 14.06
CA LYS A 204 -4.40 27.14 14.56
C LYS A 204 -4.56 28.34 13.63
N ALA A 205 -3.47 28.84 13.07
CA ALA A 205 -3.47 29.97 12.15
C ALA A 205 -4.19 29.67 10.82
N LYS A 206 -4.19 28.38 10.38
CA LYS A 206 -4.80 27.95 9.11
C LYS A 206 -6.19 27.34 9.27
N LEU A 207 -6.64 27.07 10.51
CA LEU A 207 -7.96 26.51 10.79
C LEU A 207 -9.03 27.60 10.70
N ASP A 208 -9.69 27.71 9.55
CA ASP A 208 -10.82 28.60 9.29
C ASP A 208 -12.11 27.83 8.95
N ASP A 209 -13.21 28.57 8.73
CA ASP A 209 -14.53 27.99 8.46
C ASP A 209 -14.63 27.33 7.06
N LYS A 210 -13.60 27.46 6.22
CA LYS A 210 -13.51 26.79 4.91
C LYS A 210 -12.84 25.41 5.01
N VAL A 211 -12.30 25.05 6.16
CA VAL A 211 -11.66 23.75 6.36
C VAL A 211 -12.71 22.65 6.43
N ALA A 212 -12.63 21.69 5.53
CA ALA A 212 -13.45 20.47 5.52
C ALA A 212 -12.88 19.42 6.46
N ALA A 213 -11.56 19.17 6.36
CA ALA A 213 -10.90 18.15 7.14
C ALA A 213 -9.43 18.50 7.40
N PHE A 214 -8.88 17.89 8.45
CA PHE A 214 -7.44 17.72 8.64
C PHE A 214 -7.10 16.25 8.41
N MET A 215 -6.25 15.99 7.43
CA MET A 215 -5.83 14.64 7.04
C MET A 215 -4.47 14.33 7.64
N ILE A 216 -4.46 13.52 8.69
CA ILE A 216 -3.24 13.19 9.46
C ILE A 216 -2.94 11.68 9.38
N THR A 217 -1.66 11.34 9.25
CA THR A 217 -1.14 10.00 9.50
C THR A 217 -0.65 9.94 10.94
N ASN A 218 -1.15 9.02 11.76
CA ASN A 218 -0.70 8.88 13.15
C ASN A 218 -0.60 7.39 13.56
N PRO A 219 0.62 6.87 13.82
CA PRO A 219 1.91 7.56 13.83
C PRO A 219 2.28 8.17 12.48
N ASN A 220 3.05 9.27 12.51
CA ASN A 220 3.45 9.98 11.30
C ASN A 220 4.61 9.27 10.53
N THR A 221 4.98 9.80 9.37
CA THR A 221 6.01 9.22 8.50
C THR A 221 7.45 9.31 9.02
N VAL A 222 7.70 10.04 10.11
CA VAL A 222 8.99 9.99 10.81
C VAL A 222 8.98 8.97 11.97
N GLY A 223 7.91 8.19 12.10
CA GLY A 223 7.77 7.12 13.08
C GLY A 223 7.32 7.59 14.46
N LEU A 224 6.72 8.78 14.59
CA LEU A 224 6.31 9.34 15.88
C LEU A 224 4.78 9.36 16.02
N PHE A 225 4.29 8.97 17.20
CA PHE A 225 2.90 9.20 17.56
C PHE A 225 2.73 10.65 17.99
N ASP A 226 1.81 11.38 17.35
CA ASP A 226 1.48 12.75 17.74
C ASP A 226 0.45 12.75 18.88
N PRO A 227 0.85 13.06 20.12
CA PRO A 227 -0.06 13.08 21.26
C PRO A 227 -1.06 14.24 21.22
N GLN A 228 -0.86 15.21 20.34
CA GLN A 228 -1.72 16.38 20.20
C GLN A 228 -2.99 16.10 19.39
N VAL A 229 -3.13 14.88 18.85
CA VAL A 229 -4.24 14.49 17.98
C VAL A 229 -5.61 14.75 18.60
N GLY A 230 -5.78 14.52 19.92
CA GLY A 230 -7.02 14.81 20.63
C GLY A 230 -7.34 16.31 20.76
N GLU A 231 -6.33 17.18 20.91
CA GLU A 231 -6.51 18.62 20.86
C GLU A 231 -6.87 19.09 19.45
N ILE A 232 -6.21 18.54 18.45
CA ILE A 232 -6.48 18.83 17.03
C ILE A 232 -7.92 18.44 16.69
N ALA A 233 -8.36 17.25 17.05
CA ALA A 233 -9.73 16.77 16.83
C ALA A 233 -10.77 17.70 17.44
N ARG A 234 -10.62 18.05 18.72
CA ARG A 234 -11.53 18.94 19.39
C ARG A 234 -11.65 20.30 18.68
N ARG A 235 -10.52 20.90 18.28
CA ARG A 235 -10.51 22.19 17.57
C ARG A 235 -11.16 22.13 16.20
N LEU A 236 -11.00 21.00 15.49
CA LEU A 236 -11.71 20.75 14.23
C LEU A 236 -13.21 20.68 14.47
N HIS A 237 -13.63 19.90 15.46
CA HIS A 237 -15.05 19.72 15.79
C HIS A 237 -15.70 21.02 16.28
N ASP A 238 -15.00 21.85 17.05
CA ASP A 238 -15.48 23.19 17.45
C ASP A 238 -15.76 24.10 16.24
N ARG A 239 -15.14 23.82 15.09
CA ARG A 239 -15.36 24.52 13.81
C ARG A 239 -16.24 23.73 12.84
N GLY A 240 -16.78 22.57 13.26
CA GLY A 240 -17.57 21.68 12.41
C GLY A 240 -16.76 21.00 11.28
N ALA A 241 -15.43 21.01 11.35
CA ALA A 241 -14.54 20.30 10.43
C ALA A 241 -14.29 18.87 10.93
N LEU A 242 -13.78 18.01 10.05
CA LEU A 242 -13.58 16.58 10.32
C LEU A 242 -12.10 16.26 10.58
N LEU A 243 -11.84 15.26 11.44
CA LEU A 243 -10.54 14.63 11.55
C LEU A 243 -10.52 13.37 10.68
N TYR A 244 -9.69 13.36 9.64
CA TYR A 244 -9.40 12.19 8.82
C TYR A 244 -8.09 11.55 9.28
N LEU A 245 -8.13 10.27 9.66
CA LEU A 245 -6.94 9.50 9.96
C LEU A 245 -6.52 8.66 8.74
N ASP A 246 -5.33 8.90 8.22
CA ASP A 246 -4.68 8.01 7.27
C ASP A 246 -4.24 6.73 8.00
N GLY A 247 -4.89 5.61 7.66
CA GLY A 247 -4.66 4.32 8.30
C GLY A 247 -3.49 3.52 7.75
N ALA A 248 -2.59 4.13 6.96
CA ALA A 248 -1.41 3.47 6.44
C ALA A 248 -0.52 2.88 7.53
N ASN A 249 -0.44 3.57 8.67
CA ASN A 249 0.42 3.20 9.81
C ASN A 249 -0.33 2.50 10.97
N MET A 250 -1.53 1.95 10.69
CA MET A 250 -2.33 1.22 11.70
C MET A 250 -1.58 0.06 12.35
N ASN A 251 -0.60 -0.54 11.67
CA ASN A 251 0.21 -1.63 12.23
C ASN A 251 0.87 -1.29 13.56
N ALA A 252 1.17 -0.02 13.78
CA ALA A 252 1.81 0.47 15.00
C ALA A 252 0.88 0.60 16.22
N ILE A 253 -0.43 0.71 15.99
CA ILE A 253 -1.42 1.02 17.05
C ILE A 253 -2.54 -0.02 17.13
N LEU A 254 -2.49 -1.04 16.30
CA LEU A 254 -3.52 -2.08 16.18
C LEU A 254 -3.81 -2.73 17.54
N GLY A 255 -5.08 -2.74 17.93
CA GLY A 255 -5.52 -3.30 19.21
C GLY A 255 -5.03 -2.56 20.47
N ALA A 256 -4.26 -1.49 20.32
CA ALA A 256 -3.79 -0.64 21.43
C ALA A 256 -4.56 0.68 21.51
N VAL A 257 -4.87 1.28 20.35
CA VAL A 257 -5.62 2.53 20.23
C VAL A 257 -6.61 2.42 19.08
N ARG A 258 -7.84 2.90 19.30
CA ARG A 258 -8.84 3.01 18.24
C ARG A 258 -8.90 4.46 17.72
N PRO A 259 -8.75 4.68 16.40
CA PRO A 259 -8.82 6.02 15.81
C PRO A 259 -10.04 6.87 16.22
N GLY A 260 -11.22 6.27 16.29
CA GLY A 260 -12.45 6.93 16.76
C GLY A 260 -12.34 7.49 18.17
N ASP A 261 -11.64 6.80 19.08
CA ASP A 261 -11.41 7.27 20.46
C ASP A 261 -10.44 8.46 20.53
N MET A 262 -9.57 8.62 19.51
CA MET A 262 -8.73 9.81 19.35
C MET A 262 -9.47 11.01 18.73
N GLY A 263 -10.69 10.81 18.27
CA GLY A 263 -11.53 11.82 17.64
C GLY A 263 -11.59 11.75 16.12
N ALA A 264 -11.09 10.69 15.48
CA ALA A 264 -11.24 10.52 14.05
C ALA A 264 -12.73 10.37 13.66
N ASP A 265 -13.15 11.04 12.59
CA ASP A 265 -14.48 10.95 12.01
C ASP A 265 -14.53 9.97 10.84
N LEU A 266 -13.41 9.81 10.15
CA LEU A 266 -13.25 8.92 9.01
C LEU A 266 -11.79 8.50 8.88
N MET A 267 -11.58 7.31 8.32
CA MET A 267 -10.25 6.78 8.02
C MET A 267 -10.30 5.80 6.85
N HIS A 268 -9.15 5.46 6.30
CA HIS A 268 -9.02 4.30 5.43
C HIS A 268 -8.07 3.26 6.03
N TYR A 269 -8.14 2.04 5.52
CA TYR A 269 -7.22 0.95 5.83
C TYR A 269 -6.38 0.57 4.61
N ASN A 270 -5.21 0.03 4.88
CA ASN A 270 -4.38 -0.67 3.90
C ASN A 270 -4.26 -2.16 4.30
N PRO A 271 -5.18 -3.05 3.87
CA PRO A 271 -5.14 -4.46 4.25
C PRO A 271 -3.84 -5.17 3.86
N HIS A 272 -3.20 -4.71 2.78
CA HIS A 272 -1.89 -5.21 2.33
C HIS A 272 -0.72 -4.77 3.23
N LYS A 273 -0.94 -3.86 4.19
CA LYS A 273 0.01 -3.46 5.24
C LYS A 273 -0.36 -4.13 6.56
N THR A 274 -1.32 -3.56 7.27
CA THR A 274 -1.73 -3.97 8.63
C THR A 274 -2.19 -5.41 8.72
N PHE A 275 -2.95 -5.90 7.73
CA PHE A 275 -3.53 -7.24 7.75
C PHE A 275 -2.79 -8.24 6.84
N SER A 276 -1.53 -7.96 6.53
CA SER A 276 -0.61 -8.89 5.86
C SER A 276 -1.13 -9.44 4.53
N GLY A 277 -1.88 -8.65 3.77
CA GLY A 277 -2.21 -8.97 2.39
C GLY A 277 -0.99 -8.82 1.48
N PRO A 278 -0.87 -9.60 0.39
CA PRO A 278 0.26 -9.47 -0.53
C PRO A 278 0.25 -8.12 -1.25
N HIS A 279 1.44 -7.54 -1.47
CA HIS A 279 1.61 -6.30 -2.25
C HIS A 279 1.55 -6.55 -3.76
N GLY A 280 1.89 -7.75 -4.22
CA GLY A 280 1.71 -8.22 -5.59
C GLY A 280 2.48 -7.43 -6.66
N GLY A 281 3.57 -6.76 -6.31
CA GLY A 281 4.39 -6.02 -7.27
C GLY A 281 3.69 -4.82 -7.92
N GLY A 282 2.77 -4.18 -7.20
CA GLY A 282 2.05 -3.00 -7.67
C GLY A 282 0.54 -3.23 -7.92
N GLY A 283 0.02 -4.22 -7.34
CA GLY A 283 -1.38 -4.56 -7.25
C GLY A 283 -1.51 -5.59 -6.32
N PRO A 284 -2.28 -6.64 -6.11
CA PRO A 284 -3.67 -6.43 -5.76
C PRO A 284 -3.75 -5.65 -4.45
N GLY A 285 -4.74 -4.79 -4.27
CA GLY A 285 -4.92 -3.99 -3.06
C GLY A 285 -6.39 -3.90 -2.65
N ALA A 286 -6.62 -3.32 -1.49
CA ALA A 286 -7.91 -2.85 -1.02
C ALA A 286 -7.70 -1.62 -0.11
N GLY A 287 -8.72 -0.81 0.03
CA GLY A 287 -8.67 0.41 0.85
C GLY A 287 -9.99 0.65 1.56
N PRO A 288 -10.50 -0.27 2.39
CA PRO A 288 -11.72 -0.04 3.15
C PRO A 288 -11.69 1.29 3.87
N ILE A 289 -12.83 1.96 3.94
CA ILE A 289 -12.99 3.17 4.73
C ILE A 289 -13.96 2.93 5.88
N ALA A 290 -13.63 3.48 7.03
CA ALA A 290 -14.48 3.51 8.22
C ALA A 290 -14.88 4.94 8.56
N VAL A 291 -16.12 5.14 8.99
CA VAL A 291 -16.67 6.48 9.26
C VAL A 291 -17.58 6.47 10.49
N ARG A 292 -17.73 7.65 11.13
CA ARG A 292 -18.75 7.89 12.15
C ARG A 292 -20.17 7.85 11.55
N GLN A 293 -21.16 7.56 12.40
CA GLN A 293 -22.58 7.43 12.03
C GLN A 293 -23.09 8.59 11.17
N ALA A 294 -22.69 9.82 11.46
CA ALA A 294 -23.12 11.00 10.70
C ALA A 294 -22.68 10.95 9.21
N LEU A 295 -21.60 10.23 8.89
CA LEU A 295 -21.05 10.08 7.55
C LEU A 295 -21.52 8.78 6.86
N ALA A 296 -22.07 7.82 7.61
CA ALA A 296 -22.50 6.52 7.10
C ALA A 296 -23.49 6.60 5.91
N PRO A 297 -24.45 7.53 5.86
CA PRO A 297 -25.35 7.66 4.71
C PRO A 297 -24.66 7.95 3.37
N TYR A 298 -23.45 8.53 3.39
CA TYR A 298 -22.70 8.95 2.20
C TYR A 298 -21.73 7.88 1.71
N LEU A 299 -21.55 6.78 2.43
CA LEU A 299 -20.68 5.67 2.01
C LEU A 299 -21.04 5.15 0.62
N PRO A 300 -20.05 4.64 -0.15
CA PRO A 300 -20.32 4.02 -1.45
C PRO A 300 -21.38 2.91 -1.38
N ALA A 301 -22.24 2.83 -2.39
CA ALA A 301 -23.20 1.75 -2.55
C ALA A 301 -22.67 0.71 -3.57
N PRO A 302 -22.93 -0.62 -3.34
CA PRO A 302 -23.65 -1.19 -2.21
C PRO A 302 -22.78 -1.34 -0.95
N LEU A 303 -23.44 -1.49 0.20
CA LEU A 303 -22.86 -2.09 1.40
C LEU A 303 -23.45 -3.48 1.60
N VAL A 304 -22.72 -4.37 2.28
CA VAL A 304 -23.29 -5.64 2.69
C VAL A 304 -24.13 -5.39 3.94
N ALA A 305 -25.40 -5.77 3.89
CA ALA A 305 -26.35 -5.66 4.98
C ALA A 305 -26.87 -7.05 5.39
N ARG A 306 -27.28 -7.17 6.64
CA ARG A 306 -27.94 -8.36 7.18
C ARG A 306 -29.40 -8.00 7.49
N ASP A 307 -30.34 -8.81 7.02
CA ASP A 307 -31.75 -8.68 7.26
C ASP A 307 -32.17 -9.38 8.57
N ASP A 308 -33.37 -9.09 9.05
CA ASP A 308 -33.89 -9.61 10.34
C ASP A 308 -34.02 -11.14 10.35
N ASP A 309 -34.20 -11.76 9.17
CA ASP A 309 -34.28 -13.22 9.04
C ASP A 309 -32.89 -13.88 9.01
N GLY A 310 -31.82 -13.08 9.09
CA GLY A 310 -30.45 -13.54 9.12
C GLY A 310 -29.79 -13.68 7.74
N THR A 311 -30.48 -13.38 6.64
CA THR A 311 -29.93 -13.38 5.29
C THR A 311 -29.09 -12.13 5.04
N TYR A 312 -28.19 -12.21 4.05
CA TYR A 312 -27.31 -11.11 3.67
C TYR A 312 -27.65 -10.64 2.27
N ARG A 313 -27.63 -9.32 2.07
CA ARG A 313 -27.88 -8.68 0.78
C ARG A 313 -26.93 -7.55 0.50
N LEU A 314 -26.89 -7.11 -0.74
CA LEU A 314 -26.20 -5.90 -1.17
C LEU A 314 -27.18 -4.71 -1.10
N ASP A 315 -26.95 -3.81 -0.16
CA ASP A 315 -27.79 -2.63 0.04
C ASP A 315 -27.46 -1.52 -0.95
N TYR A 316 -28.28 -1.40 -1.99
CA TYR A 316 -28.21 -0.34 -2.99
C TYR A 316 -29.11 0.86 -2.68
N ASP A 317 -30.08 0.72 -1.76
CA ASP A 317 -31.02 1.79 -1.41
C ASP A 317 -30.39 2.80 -0.45
N ARG A 318 -29.47 3.58 -0.99
CA ARG A 318 -28.70 4.56 -0.24
C ARG A 318 -28.71 5.91 -0.97
N PRO A 319 -29.80 6.69 -0.86
CA PRO A 319 -30.06 7.87 -1.70
C PRO A 319 -29.05 9.01 -1.49
N ARG A 320 -28.33 9.06 -0.35
CA ARG A 320 -27.29 10.06 -0.08
C ARG A 320 -25.87 9.55 -0.38
N SER A 321 -25.73 8.30 -0.80
CA SER A 321 -24.44 7.71 -1.16
C SER A 321 -23.74 8.51 -2.26
N ILE A 322 -22.40 8.57 -2.20
CA ILE A 322 -21.58 9.08 -3.30
C ILE A 322 -21.62 8.18 -4.55
N GLY A 323 -22.39 7.09 -4.50
CA GLY A 323 -22.49 6.13 -5.58
C GLY A 323 -21.38 5.09 -5.53
N ARG A 324 -21.16 4.43 -6.65
CA ARG A 324 -20.17 3.35 -6.78
C ARG A 324 -18.80 3.94 -7.11
N VAL A 325 -17.77 3.59 -6.33
CA VAL A 325 -16.39 4.03 -6.57
C VAL A 325 -15.57 3.01 -7.35
N ARG A 326 -16.09 1.77 -7.45
CA ARG A 326 -15.47 0.67 -8.18
C ARG A 326 -16.53 -0.30 -8.69
N SER A 327 -16.17 -1.12 -9.69
CA SER A 327 -16.95 -2.30 -10.07
C SER A 327 -17.01 -3.30 -8.92
N PHE A 328 -18.11 -4.02 -8.81
CA PHE A 328 -18.37 -4.98 -7.75
C PHE A 328 -18.42 -4.32 -6.35
N PHE A 329 -18.20 -5.08 -5.30
CA PHE A 329 -18.24 -4.63 -3.91
C PHE A 329 -16.85 -4.67 -3.24
N GLY A 330 -15.81 -4.48 -4.02
CA GLY A 330 -14.41 -4.43 -3.56
C GLY A 330 -13.55 -5.56 -4.12
N ASN A 331 -12.31 -5.61 -3.66
CA ASN A 331 -11.33 -6.60 -4.05
C ASN A 331 -11.41 -7.82 -3.13
N THR A 332 -12.39 -8.69 -3.35
CA THR A 332 -12.82 -9.76 -2.44
C THR A 332 -11.68 -10.67 -2.02
N GLY A 333 -10.80 -11.07 -2.94
CA GLY A 333 -9.68 -11.95 -2.61
C GLY A 333 -8.69 -11.34 -1.60
N VAL A 334 -8.45 -10.02 -1.67
CA VAL A 334 -7.61 -9.30 -0.70
C VAL A 334 -8.33 -9.12 0.63
N LEU A 335 -9.60 -8.74 0.58
CA LEU A 335 -10.45 -8.59 1.76
C LEU A 335 -10.57 -9.89 2.54
N PHE A 336 -10.71 -11.00 1.83
CA PHE A 336 -10.78 -12.31 2.45
C PHE A 336 -9.48 -12.72 3.15
N ARG A 337 -8.31 -12.39 2.58
CA ARG A 337 -7.01 -12.60 3.25
C ARG A 337 -6.92 -11.79 4.54
N ALA A 338 -7.37 -10.53 4.51
CA ALA A 338 -7.45 -9.69 5.71
C ALA A 338 -8.40 -10.27 6.76
N TYR A 339 -9.56 -10.76 6.35
CA TYR A 339 -10.47 -11.47 7.24
C TYR A 339 -9.80 -12.68 7.92
N CYS A 340 -9.15 -13.53 7.13
CA CYS A 340 -8.43 -14.70 7.66
C CYS A 340 -7.32 -14.29 8.65
N TYR A 341 -6.62 -13.19 8.36
CA TYR A 341 -5.58 -12.66 9.24
C TYR A 341 -6.18 -12.22 10.58
N ILE A 342 -7.21 -11.37 10.56
CA ILE A 342 -7.88 -10.87 11.77
C ILE A 342 -8.41 -12.03 12.62
N ARG A 343 -9.15 -12.97 12.00
CA ARG A 343 -9.72 -14.14 12.70
C ARG A 343 -8.65 -15.02 13.34
N SER A 344 -7.51 -15.16 12.68
CA SER A 344 -6.43 -16.03 13.16
C SER A 344 -5.58 -15.40 14.26
N GLN A 345 -5.50 -14.07 14.31
CA GLN A 345 -4.80 -13.36 15.36
C GLN A 345 -5.68 -13.18 16.60
N GLY A 346 -6.96 -12.91 16.40
CA GLY A 346 -7.84 -12.50 17.49
C GLY A 346 -7.42 -11.16 18.10
N PRO A 347 -8.13 -10.65 19.11
CA PRO A 347 -7.84 -9.34 19.70
C PRO A 347 -6.45 -9.26 20.35
N ASP A 348 -6.03 -10.32 21.07
CA ASP A 348 -4.74 -10.34 21.74
C ASP A 348 -3.58 -10.44 20.74
N GLY A 349 -3.73 -11.25 19.66
CA GLY A 349 -2.75 -11.34 18.60
C GLY A 349 -2.60 -10.03 17.82
N LEU A 350 -3.70 -9.33 17.52
CA LEU A 350 -3.64 -8.02 16.86
C LEU A 350 -2.91 -6.98 17.72
N LYS A 351 -3.12 -6.99 19.04
CA LYS A 351 -2.39 -6.14 19.96
C LYS A 351 -0.90 -6.50 20.01
N ALA A 352 -0.58 -7.80 20.05
CA ALA A 352 0.80 -8.27 20.03
C ALA A 352 1.54 -7.86 18.74
N VAL A 353 0.86 -7.85 17.58
CA VAL A 353 1.41 -7.34 16.31
C VAL A 353 1.95 -5.93 16.48
N ALA A 354 1.15 -4.99 17.00
CA ALA A 354 1.59 -3.61 17.20
C ALA A 354 2.75 -3.51 18.20
N GLN A 355 2.66 -4.24 19.31
CA GLN A 355 3.71 -4.24 20.34
C GLN A 355 5.06 -4.71 19.79
N HIS A 356 5.06 -5.82 19.05
CA HIS A 356 6.29 -6.36 18.46
C HIS A 356 6.82 -5.49 17.32
N ALA A 357 5.96 -4.88 16.50
CA ALA A 357 6.39 -3.94 15.47
C ALA A 357 7.13 -2.74 16.09
N VAL A 358 6.58 -2.17 17.17
CA VAL A 358 7.22 -1.07 17.90
C VAL A 358 8.51 -1.53 18.58
N LEU A 359 8.53 -2.72 19.18
CA LEU A 359 9.72 -3.27 19.83
C LEU A 359 10.87 -3.46 18.82
N ASN A 360 10.59 -4.10 17.69
CA ASN A 360 11.57 -4.37 16.63
C ASN A 360 12.14 -3.07 16.04
N ALA A 361 11.29 -2.07 15.78
CA ALA A 361 11.74 -0.79 15.27
C ALA A 361 12.66 -0.06 16.24
N ASN A 362 12.30 0.00 17.53
CA ASN A 362 13.14 0.61 18.55
C ASN A 362 14.46 -0.15 18.76
N TYR A 363 14.41 -1.48 18.76
CA TYR A 363 15.62 -2.30 18.87
C TYR A 363 16.57 -2.01 17.69
N LEU A 364 16.08 -2.10 16.46
CA LEU A 364 16.91 -1.82 15.29
C LEU A 364 17.42 -0.38 15.27
N MET A 365 16.59 0.60 15.64
CA MET A 365 17.00 2.00 15.73
C MET A 365 18.20 2.18 16.66
N THR A 366 18.21 1.50 17.82
CA THR A 366 19.35 1.58 18.75
C THR A 366 20.64 1.01 18.18
N LEU A 367 20.53 0.01 17.29
CA LEU A 367 21.67 -0.63 16.65
C LEU A 367 22.29 0.18 15.51
N VAL A 368 21.54 1.12 14.90
CA VAL A 368 21.99 1.82 13.67
C VAL A 368 22.23 3.32 13.86
N ARG A 369 21.74 3.93 14.94
CA ARG A 369 21.74 5.38 15.15
C ARG A 369 23.11 6.03 15.27
N ASP A 370 24.13 5.28 15.59
CA ASP A 370 25.53 5.72 15.66
C ASP A 370 26.18 5.82 14.25
N VAL A 371 25.70 5.02 13.29
CA VAL A 371 26.12 5.07 11.87
C VAL A 371 25.30 6.10 11.10
N CYS A 372 23.98 6.02 11.23
CA CYS A 372 23.03 6.92 10.59
C CYS A 372 22.15 7.54 11.68
N PRO A 373 22.42 8.79 12.12
CA PRO A 373 21.63 9.45 13.16
C PRO A 373 20.15 9.52 12.81
N VAL A 374 19.30 9.39 13.83
CA VAL A 374 17.85 9.56 13.74
C VAL A 374 17.51 10.96 14.24
N PRO A 375 17.12 11.91 13.35
CA PRO A 375 16.96 13.31 13.72
C PRO A 375 15.73 13.58 14.59
N PHE A 376 14.71 12.71 14.53
CA PHE A 376 13.46 12.90 15.29
C PHE A 376 13.21 11.73 16.23
N GLY A 377 12.96 12.04 17.50
CA GLY A 377 12.59 11.09 18.53
C GLY A 377 13.75 10.28 19.12
N GLU A 378 13.71 10.10 20.42
CA GLU A 378 14.57 9.14 21.13
C GLU A 378 14.03 7.71 21.01
N ARG A 379 12.73 7.58 20.80
CA ARG A 379 11.97 6.35 20.54
C ARG A 379 11.07 6.55 19.33
N CYS A 380 10.78 5.47 18.65
CA CYS A 380 9.87 5.45 17.50
C CYS A 380 8.68 4.52 17.77
N MET A 381 7.68 4.60 16.89
CA MET A 381 6.63 3.60 16.79
C MET A 381 7.15 2.41 15.94
N HIS A 382 6.46 2.00 14.89
CA HIS A 382 6.80 0.81 14.08
C HIS A 382 7.90 1.02 13.04
N GLU A 383 8.28 2.25 12.79
CA GLU A 383 9.30 2.66 11.82
C GLU A 383 10.08 3.87 12.34
N PHE A 384 11.22 4.15 11.74
CA PHE A 384 12.02 5.35 12.02
C PHE A 384 12.74 5.82 10.75
N VAL A 385 13.15 7.09 10.75
CA VAL A 385 13.90 7.68 9.64
C VAL A 385 15.31 8.02 10.11
N ALA A 386 16.29 7.26 9.61
CA ALA A 386 17.71 7.55 9.78
C ALA A 386 18.21 8.49 8.66
N SER A 387 19.28 9.23 8.90
CA SER A 387 19.85 10.16 7.95
C SER A 387 21.30 9.79 7.61
N ALA A 388 21.58 9.58 6.33
CA ALA A 388 22.93 9.39 5.82
C ALA A 388 23.67 10.73 5.54
N ARG A 389 23.12 11.87 5.99
CA ARG A 389 23.68 13.21 5.70
C ARG A 389 25.16 13.38 6.07
N SER A 390 25.56 12.82 7.22
CA SER A 390 26.98 12.86 7.64
C SER A 390 27.86 12.04 6.71
N LEU A 391 27.45 10.83 6.33
CA LEU A 391 28.15 9.98 5.37
C LEU A 391 28.25 10.63 4.00
N ALA A 392 27.18 11.28 3.54
CA ALA A 392 27.18 12.00 2.27
C ALA A 392 28.14 13.20 2.28
N ARG A 393 28.16 13.98 3.38
CA ARG A 393 29.05 15.14 3.52
C ARG A 393 30.53 14.75 3.66
N ASP A 394 30.81 13.77 4.52
CA ASP A 394 32.18 13.49 4.98
C ASP A 394 32.89 12.44 4.09
N ARG A 395 32.12 11.58 3.43
CA ARG A 395 32.61 10.47 2.62
C ARG A 395 32.02 10.39 1.21
N GLY A 396 31.06 11.23 0.85
CA GLY A 396 30.36 11.16 -0.44
C GLY A 396 29.35 10.01 -0.58
N ILE A 397 29.09 9.24 0.48
CA ILE A 397 28.18 8.08 0.48
C ILE A 397 26.75 8.56 0.71
N ARG A 398 25.90 8.47 -0.31
CA ARG A 398 24.51 8.92 -0.28
C ARG A 398 23.55 7.80 0.14
N ALA A 399 22.34 8.17 0.53
CA ALA A 399 21.28 7.22 0.87
C ALA A 399 21.01 6.20 -0.25
N MET A 400 21.05 6.63 -1.51
CA MET A 400 20.89 5.73 -2.67
C MET A 400 22.04 4.71 -2.77
N ASP A 401 23.28 5.09 -2.47
CA ASP A 401 24.43 4.19 -2.53
C ASP A 401 24.29 3.09 -1.48
N ILE A 402 23.88 3.47 -0.27
CA ILE A 402 23.57 2.51 0.81
C ILE A 402 22.45 1.57 0.38
N GLY A 403 21.34 2.12 -0.16
CA GLY A 403 20.21 1.31 -0.62
C GLY A 403 20.60 0.31 -1.71
N LYS A 404 21.40 0.73 -2.69
CA LYS A 404 21.89 -0.14 -3.77
C LYS A 404 22.86 -1.21 -3.26
N ARG A 405 23.71 -0.87 -2.30
CA ARG A 405 24.66 -1.83 -1.73
C ARG A 405 23.98 -2.87 -0.82
N LEU A 406 22.92 -2.52 -0.11
CA LEU A 406 22.11 -3.48 0.65
C LEU A 406 21.59 -4.63 -0.22
N ILE A 407 21.25 -4.34 -1.49
CA ILE A 407 20.79 -5.37 -2.45
C ILE A 407 21.86 -6.43 -2.66
N ASP A 408 23.14 -6.06 -2.73
CA ASP A 408 24.25 -7.01 -2.85
C ASP A 408 24.41 -7.93 -1.63
N HIS A 409 23.84 -7.53 -0.50
CA HIS A 409 23.80 -8.32 0.73
C HIS A 409 22.47 -9.09 0.90
N ASN A 410 21.67 -9.23 -0.15
CA ASN A 410 20.34 -9.87 -0.13
C ASN A 410 19.34 -9.19 0.83
N ILE A 411 19.50 -7.88 1.03
CA ILE A 411 18.57 -7.06 1.84
C ILE A 411 17.93 -6.05 0.89
N HIS A 412 16.60 -5.98 0.92
CA HIS A 412 15.91 -4.94 0.14
C HIS A 412 16.25 -3.54 0.71
N ALA A 413 16.42 -2.58 -0.17
CA ALA A 413 16.66 -1.20 0.25
C ALA A 413 15.50 -0.67 1.10
N PRO A 414 15.77 0.11 2.16
CA PRO A 414 14.74 0.92 2.80
C PRO A 414 14.22 2.00 1.84
N THR A 415 13.17 2.71 2.21
CA THR A 415 12.71 3.87 1.45
C THR A 415 13.75 4.98 1.57
N VAL A 416 14.25 5.46 0.43
CA VAL A 416 15.27 6.52 0.38
C VAL A 416 14.67 7.86 -0.01
N TYR A 417 15.29 8.97 0.48
CA TYR A 417 14.89 10.36 0.19
C TYR A 417 13.45 10.73 0.59
N PHE A 418 12.84 9.97 1.46
CA PHE A 418 11.52 10.25 2.01
C PHE A 418 11.48 9.96 3.52
N PRO A 419 10.79 10.77 4.35
CA PRO A 419 10.10 12.02 4.03
C PRO A 419 11.08 13.18 3.73
N LEU A 420 10.64 14.17 2.96
CA LEU A 420 11.49 15.28 2.49
C LEU A 420 12.07 16.16 3.60
N ILE A 421 11.48 16.12 4.78
CA ILE A 421 11.96 16.86 5.97
C ILE A 421 13.27 16.29 6.56
N VAL A 422 13.70 15.09 6.12
CA VAL A 422 14.96 14.46 6.53
C VAL A 422 15.90 14.38 5.33
N PRO A 423 17.03 15.13 5.33
CA PRO A 423 18.03 15.02 4.28
C PRO A 423 18.71 13.64 4.26
N GLU A 424 18.95 13.09 3.06
CA GLU A 424 19.53 11.74 2.87
C GLU A 424 18.80 10.68 3.71
N ALA A 425 17.47 10.70 3.66
CA ALA A 425 16.61 9.84 4.45
C ALA A 425 16.75 8.36 4.08
N LEU A 426 16.75 7.53 5.11
CA LEU A 426 16.60 6.07 5.07
C LEU A 426 15.43 5.75 6.01
N MET A 427 14.23 5.53 5.47
CA MET A 427 13.06 5.17 6.26
C MET A 427 12.99 3.64 6.39
N ILE A 428 13.05 3.16 7.62
CA ILE A 428 13.23 1.75 7.95
C ILE A 428 12.05 1.26 8.78
N GLU A 429 11.36 0.24 8.28
CA GLU A 429 10.28 -0.46 8.96
C GLU A 429 10.61 -1.96 9.00
N PRO A 430 11.08 -2.50 10.13
CA PRO A 430 11.46 -3.91 10.22
C PRO A 430 10.27 -4.87 10.26
N THR A 431 9.11 -4.41 10.70
CA THR A 431 7.89 -5.18 11.01
C THR A 431 8.01 -6.11 12.24
N GLU A 432 6.87 -6.63 12.69
CA GLU A 432 6.80 -7.59 13.80
C GLU A 432 7.22 -9.01 13.41
N THR A 433 7.30 -9.30 12.10
CA THR A 433 7.55 -10.67 11.62
C THR A 433 9.03 -11.04 11.57
N GLU A 434 9.91 -10.06 11.72
CA GLU A 434 11.35 -10.27 11.70
C GLU A 434 11.90 -10.69 13.08
N GLY A 435 12.85 -11.62 13.04
CA GLY A 435 13.55 -12.08 14.23
C GLY A 435 14.72 -11.15 14.59
N ARG A 436 15.15 -11.24 15.84
CA ARG A 436 16.27 -10.46 16.38
C ARG A 436 17.55 -10.60 15.54
N GLU A 437 17.85 -11.81 15.12
CA GLU A 437 19.05 -12.12 14.32
C GLU A 437 19.06 -11.37 12.99
N THR A 438 17.90 -11.28 12.32
CA THR A 438 17.74 -10.52 11.06
C THR A 438 18.06 -9.04 11.29
N LEU A 439 17.56 -8.46 12.37
CA LEU A 439 17.80 -7.05 12.70
C LEU A 439 19.27 -6.77 13.02
N GLU A 440 19.93 -7.68 13.74
CA GLU A 440 21.36 -7.60 14.05
C GLU A 440 22.23 -7.73 12.78
N ILE A 441 21.86 -8.63 11.85
CA ILE A 441 22.52 -8.77 10.55
C ILE A 441 22.41 -7.47 9.75
N PHE A 442 21.22 -6.88 9.67
CA PHE A 442 21.02 -5.60 8.98
C PHE A 442 21.92 -4.51 9.54
N ALA A 443 21.96 -4.35 10.86
CA ALA A 443 22.78 -3.34 11.52
C ALA A 443 24.28 -3.57 11.24
N LYS A 444 24.74 -4.83 11.27
CA LYS A 444 26.12 -5.19 10.92
C LYS A 444 26.45 -4.86 9.46
N VAL A 445 25.55 -5.16 8.54
CA VAL A 445 25.74 -4.86 7.12
C VAL A 445 25.77 -3.35 6.89
N LEU A 446 24.87 -2.58 7.51
CA LEU A 446 24.85 -1.13 7.38
C LEU A 446 26.16 -0.49 7.88
N ARG A 447 26.72 -0.97 8.99
CA ARG A 447 28.04 -0.54 9.49
C ARG A 447 29.15 -0.84 8.48
N ALA A 448 29.19 -2.06 7.95
CA ALA A 448 30.18 -2.44 6.95
C ALA A 448 30.11 -1.55 5.70
N ILE A 449 28.91 -1.29 5.18
CA ILE A 449 28.69 -0.38 4.05
C ILE A 449 29.21 1.03 4.35
N ALA A 450 28.98 1.55 5.55
CA ALA A 450 29.43 2.86 5.93
C ALA A 450 30.97 2.99 5.96
N GLU A 451 31.70 1.88 6.05
CA GLU A 451 33.16 1.81 6.07
C GLU A 451 33.78 1.46 4.70
N GLU A 452 32.97 1.00 3.72
CA GLU A 452 33.45 0.63 2.37
C GLU A 452 34.01 1.83 1.58
N ASP A 453 34.79 1.54 0.54
CA ASP A 453 35.26 2.55 -0.42
C ASP A 453 34.08 3.19 -1.15
N PRO A 454 33.91 4.52 -1.11
CA PRO A 454 32.83 5.20 -1.82
C PRO A 454 32.76 4.88 -3.33
N ALA A 455 33.91 4.65 -3.99
CA ALA A 455 33.95 4.32 -5.41
C ALA A 455 33.23 2.99 -5.71
N ALA A 456 33.44 1.97 -4.86
CA ALA A 456 32.76 0.69 -4.99
C ALA A 456 31.22 0.82 -4.73
N LEU A 457 30.83 1.72 -3.82
CA LEU A 457 29.41 1.97 -3.52
C LEU A 457 28.69 2.70 -4.65
N HIS A 458 29.37 3.58 -5.35
CA HIS A 458 28.78 4.30 -6.50
C HIS A 458 28.43 3.39 -7.67
N ASP A 459 29.13 2.26 -7.81
CA ASP A 459 28.85 1.26 -8.85
C ASP A 459 27.86 0.16 -8.41
N ALA A 460 27.49 0.11 -7.13
CA ALA A 460 26.52 -0.86 -6.63
C ALA A 460 25.12 -0.67 -7.27
N PRO A 461 24.33 -1.75 -7.41
CA PRO A 461 24.57 -3.13 -7.01
C PRO A 461 25.43 -3.90 -8.02
N HIS A 462 26.24 -4.85 -7.52
CA HIS A 462 27.12 -5.68 -8.35
C HIS A 462 26.56 -7.07 -8.66
N SER A 463 25.62 -7.55 -7.83
CA SER A 463 25.06 -8.91 -7.91
C SER A 463 23.83 -9.03 -8.82
N THR A 464 23.22 -7.93 -9.21
CA THR A 464 22.00 -7.92 -10.03
C THR A 464 22.29 -7.79 -11.52
N PRO A 465 21.40 -8.27 -12.42
CA PRO A 465 21.56 -8.09 -13.87
C PRO A 465 21.60 -6.63 -14.30
N ILE A 466 20.85 -5.77 -13.63
CA ILE A 466 20.76 -4.33 -13.86
C ILE A 466 21.32 -3.60 -12.66
N SER A 467 22.23 -2.64 -12.87
CA SER A 467 22.81 -1.83 -11.81
C SER A 467 22.01 -0.55 -11.56
N ARG A 468 22.33 0.53 -12.26
CA ARG A 468 21.71 1.85 -12.11
C ARG A 468 21.07 2.26 -13.43
N PRO A 469 19.72 2.12 -13.60
CA PRO A 469 19.04 2.59 -14.80
C PRO A 469 19.10 4.12 -14.90
N ASP A 470 19.10 4.61 -16.15
CA ASP A 470 18.94 6.04 -16.44
C ASP A 470 17.45 6.43 -16.23
N GLU A 471 17.12 6.82 -15.01
CA GLU A 471 15.77 7.19 -14.61
C GLU A 471 15.24 8.41 -15.39
N VAL A 472 16.13 9.36 -15.74
CA VAL A 472 15.76 10.56 -16.51
C VAL A 472 15.37 10.18 -17.93
N LYS A 473 16.14 9.34 -18.59
CA LYS A 473 15.84 8.83 -19.93
C LYS A 473 14.55 8.00 -19.91
N ALA A 474 14.40 7.11 -18.92
CA ALA A 474 13.19 6.30 -18.76
C ALA A 474 11.93 7.14 -18.60
N ALA A 475 11.98 8.25 -17.86
CA ALA A 475 10.86 9.16 -17.67
C ALA A 475 10.58 10.03 -18.92
N LYS A 476 11.61 10.55 -19.59
CA LYS A 476 11.44 11.50 -20.70
C LYS A 476 11.21 10.83 -22.08
N THR A 477 11.82 9.67 -22.28
CA THR A 477 11.78 8.94 -23.57
C THR A 477 11.55 7.45 -23.36
N PRO A 478 10.37 7.04 -22.80
CA PRO A 478 10.13 5.64 -22.48
C PRO A 478 10.03 4.79 -23.75
N VAL A 479 10.70 3.64 -23.75
CA VAL A 479 10.52 2.61 -24.78
C VAL A 479 9.44 1.65 -24.31
N LEU A 480 8.25 1.75 -24.89
CA LEU A 480 7.04 1.06 -24.40
C LEU A 480 6.78 -0.30 -25.07
N LYS A 481 7.57 -0.68 -26.04
CA LYS A 481 7.43 -1.96 -26.74
C LYS A 481 8.75 -2.50 -27.23
N TRP A 482 8.85 -3.81 -27.26
CA TRP A 482 9.97 -4.51 -27.88
C TRP A 482 9.87 -4.40 -29.43
N ASN A 483 10.98 -4.08 -30.07
CA ASN A 483 11.05 -3.89 -31.54
C ASN A 483 11.90 -4.96 -32.25
N GLY A 484 12.28 -6.03 -31.58
CA GLY A 484 13.00 -7.15 -32.18
C GLY A 484 14.52 -6.95 -32.36
N THR A 485 15.08 -5.82 -31.95
CA THR A 485 16.51 -5.56 -32.08
C THR A 485 17.25 -5.75 -30.77
N PRO A 486 18.43 -6.45 -30.75
CA PRO A 486 19.26 -6.60 -29.55
C PRO A 486 19.84 -5.29 -29.01
N GLU A 487 19.85 -4.22 -29.80
CA GLU A 487 20.45 -2.92 -29.47
C GLU A 487 19.67 -2.13 -28.39
N ASN A 488 18.52 -2.62 -27.95
CA ASN A 488 17.68 -2.00 -26.91
C ASN A 488 17.71 -2.76 -25.57
N ARG A 489 18.77 -3.50 -25.28
CA ARG A 489 19.03 -4.10 -23.96
C ARG A 489 19.74 -3.15 -23.01
#